data_1ed06444f722350a2b887ebccb13250e
#
_entry.id   1ed06444f722350a2b887ebccb13250e
#
_cell.length_a   1.000
_cell.length_b   1.000
_cell.length_c   1.000
_cell.angle_alpha   90.00
_cell.angle_beta   90.00
_cell.angle_gamma   90.00
#
_symmetry.space_group_name_H-M   'P 1'
#
loop_
_entity.id
_entity.type
_entity.pdbx_description
1 polymer ?
#
loop_
_entity_poly.entity_id
_entity_poly.type
_entity_poly.pdbx_seq_one_letter_code
_entity_poly.pdbx_strand_id
1 'polypeptide(L)'
;MMEYALIENIQRVDLNPIEEAEGYAILSGKYNLAQEEIAKRVGKSRPAIANSLRLLKLPSEIKSALKSGDISAGHARAILGVRKSLQMMTLYQKVIRSGLNVRQTEELVKNIAESSKELQKIQKSEPRNSEIVQIENNLISKFGTKVVIQKKRGGKGKIQIEFYSENDLQRILDILTDI
;
A
#
# COMPACT_ATOMS: atom_id res chain seq x y z
N MET A 1 4.86 7.84 -39.25
CA MET A 1 4.03 9.04 -39.15
C MET A 1 3.19 9.10 -37.87
N MET A 2 2.38 8.09 -37.52
CA MET A 2 1.54 8.11 -36.30
C MET A 2 2.33 8.20 -34.96
N GLU A 3 3.52 7.64 -34.88
CA GLU A 3 4.38 7.68 -33.69
C GLU A 3 4.85 9.13 -33.39
N TYR A 4 5.27 9.86 -34.41
CA TYR A 4 5.70 11.27 -34.26
C TYR A 4 4.55 12.17 -33.82
N ALA A 5 3.35 11.98 -34.36
CA ALA A 5 2.16 12.71 -33.97
C ALA A 5 1.77 12.45 -32.48
N LEU A 6 1.98 11.23 -31.99
CA LEU A 6 1.75 10.89 -30.59
C LEU A 6 2.78 11.54 -29.68
N ILE A 7 4.06 11.54 -30.07
CA ILE A 7 5.14 12.21 -29.32
C ILE A 7 4.88 13.73 -29.25
N GLU A 8 4.50 14.37 -30.36
CA GLU A 8 4.12 15.78 -30.39
C GLU A 8 2.94 16.06 -29.47
N ASN A 9 1.91 15.21 -29.49
CA ASN A 9 0.75 15.36 -28.61
C ASN A 9 1.13 15.20 -27.12
N ILE A 10 2.06 14.30 -26.77
CA ILE A 10 2.54 14.10 -25.39
C ILE A 10 3.39 15.33 -24.93
N GLN A 11 4.01 16.06 -25.82
CA GLN A 11 4.82 17.24 -25.51
C GLN A 11 3.98 18.52 -25.30
N ARG A 12 2.65 18.43 -25.42
CA ARG A 12 1.75 19.55 -25.11
C ARG A 12 1.82 19.90 -23.63
N VAL A 13 1.75 21.20 -23.35
CA VAL A 13 1.93 21.77 -21.99
C VAL A 13 0.72 21.51 -21.07
N ASP A 14 -0.42 21.16 -21.64
CA ASP A 14 -1.73 21.08 -20.96
C ASP A 14 -2.18 19.66 -20.60
N LEU A 15 -1.34 18.63 -20.81
CA LEU A 15 -1.66 17.25 -20.43
C LEU A 15 -1.65 17.04 -18.92
N ASN A 16 -2.67 16.38 -18.42
CA ASN A 16 -2.64 15.92 -17.02
C ASN A 16 -1.68 14.71 -16.85
N PRO A 17 -1.21 14.43 -15.62
CA PRO A 17 -0.23 13.35 -15.37
C PRO A 17 -0.68 11.95 -15.80
N ILE A 18 -2.00 11.69 -15.85
CA ILE A 18 -2.53 10.40 -16.28
C ILE A 18 -2.54 10.29 -17.80
N GLU A 19 -2.94 11.35 -18.51
CA GLU A 19 -2.89 11.40 -19.99
C GLU A 19 -1.46 11.22 -20.50
N GLU A 20 -0.51 11.91 -19.86
CA GLU A 20 0.91 11.74 -20.14
C GLU A 20 1.37 10.28 -19.96
N ALA A 21 0.95 9.64 -18.85
CA ALA A 21 1.27 8.24 -18.57
C ALA A 21 0.62 7.28 -19.58
N GLU A 22 -0.63 7.55 -20.00
CA GLU A 22 -1.34 6.79 -21.03
C GLU A 22 -0.61 6.89 -22.39
N GLY A 23 -0.13 8.08 -22.75
CA GLY A 23 0.70 8.27 -23.95
C GLY A 23 1.98 7.45 -23.92
N TYR A 24 2.70 7.44 -22.79
CA TYR A 24 3.88 6.59 -22.64
C TYR A 24 3.56 5.09 -22.67
N ALA A 25 2.44 4.68 -22.13
CA ALA A 25 2.00 3.30 -22.20
C ALA A 25 1.71 2.87 -23.65
N ILE A 26 1.12 3.74 -24.47
CA ILE A 26 0.91 3.47 -25.92
C ILE A 26 2.24 3.37 -26.64
N LEU A 27 3.20 4.27 -26.37
CA LEU A 27 4.54 4.20 -26.99
C LEU A 27 5.26 2.90 -26.62
N SER A 28 5.18 2.47 -25.37
CA SER A 28 5.80 1.22 -24.93
C SER A 28 5.07 -0.02 -25.46
N GLY A 29 3.72 -0.07 -25.41
CA GLY A 29 2.95 -1.26 -25.76
C GLY A 29 2.74 -1.42 -27.26
N LYS A 30 2.36 -0.35 -27.97
CA LYS A 30 2.03 -0.41 -29.40
C LYS A 30 3.26 -0.31 -30.30
N TYR A 31 4.24 0.49 -29.89
CA TYR A 31 5.46 0.74 -30.67
C TYR A 31 6.70 0.03 -30.14
N ASN A 32 6.56 -0.78 -29.09
CA ASN A 32 7.63 -1.56 -28.45
C ASN A 32 8.86 -0.74 -28.04
N LEU A 33 8.67 0.55 -27.73
CA LEU A 33 9.77 1.42 -27.31
C LEU A 33 10.16 1.15 -25.86
N ALA A 34 11.46 1.00 -25.62
CA ALA A 34 11.99 0.93 -24.26
C ALA A 34 11.82 2.28 -23.55
N GLN A 35 11.66 2.25 -22.20
CA GLN A 35 11.49 3.49 -21.41
C GLN A 35 12.62 4.51 -21.62
N GLU A 36 13.83 4.04 -21.93
CA GLU A 36 14.97 4.89 -22.24
C GLU A 36 14.82 5.61 -23.59
N GLU A 37 14.30 4.91 -24.59
CA GLU A 37 14.04 5.49 -25.91
C GLU A 37 12.91 6.51 -25.85
N ILE A 38 11.83 6.22 -25.09
CA ILE A 38 10.75 7.15 -24.84
C ILE A 38 11.31 8.41 -24.17
N ALA A 39 12.13 8.26 -23.13
CA ALA A 39 12.75 9.34 -22.40
C ALA A 39 13.56 10.29 -23.31
N LYS A 40 14.41 9.71 -24.16
CA LYS A 40 15.21 10.47 -25.15
C LYS A 40 14.33 11.26 -26.12
N ARG A 41 13.24 10.65 -26.62
CA ARG A 41 12.36 11.26 -27.62
C ARG A 41 11.49 12.38 -27.07
N VAL A 42 11.06 12.26 -25.79
CA VAL A 42 10.22 13.28 -25.14
C VAL A 42 11.02 14.30 -24.33
N GLY A 43 12.35 14.18 -24.28
CA GLY A 43 13.21 15.10 -23.52
C GLY A 43 13.11 14.97 -22.01
N LYS A 44 12.74 13.77 -21.48
CA LYS A 44 12.64 13.50 -20.04
C LYS A 44 13.66 12.44 -19.61
N SER A 45 13.83 12.27 -18.28
CA SER A 45 14.66 11.19 -17.75
C SER A 45 13.91 9.86 -17.73
N ARG A 46 14.63 8.73 -17.88
CA ARG A 46 14.06 7.38 -17.74
C ARG A 46 13.29 7.18 -16.43
N PRO A 47 13.79 7.64 -15.25
CA PRO A 47 13.03 7.58 -14.00
C PRO A 47 11.70 8.36 -14.05
N ALA A 48 11.64 9.49 -14.76
CA ALA A 48 10.41 10.25 -14.93
C ALA A 48 9.37 9.41 -15.69
N ILE A 49 9.75 8.79 -16.83
CA ILE A 49 8.88 7.90 -17.60
C ILE A 49 8.39 6.71 -16.75
N ALA A 50 9.30 6.07 -16.02
CA ALA A 50 8.94 4.96 -15.14
C ALA A 50 7.94 5.38 -14.05
N ASN A 51 8.12 6.55 -13.45
CA ASN A 51 7.20 7.09 -12.44
C ASN A 51 5.83 7.44 -13.05
N SER A 52 5.77 8.03 -14.23
CA SER A 52 4.52 8.30 -14.93
C SER A 52 3.77 7.00 -15.23
N LEU A 53 4.43 6.01 -15.80
CA LEU A 53 3.82 4.69 -16.09
C LEU A 53 3.28 4.00 -14.82
N ARG A 54 3.92 4.20 -13.66
CA ARG A 54 3.43 3.65 -12.39
C ARG A 54 2.10 4.27 -11.97
N LEU A 55 1.78 5.52 -12.34
CA LEU A 55 0.51 6.16 -12.01
C LEU A 55 -0.69 5.38 -12.56
N LEU A 56 -0.54 4.68 -13.67
CA LEU A 56 -1.60 3.84 -14.26
C LEU A 56 -2.00 2.66 -13.36
N LYS A 57 -1.17 2.28 -12.39
CA LYS A 57 -1.47 1.21 -11.41
C LYS A 57 -2.34 1.67 -10.25
N LEU A 58 -2.63 2.97 -10.15
CA LEU A 58 -3.51 3.51 -9.12
C LEU A 58 -4.97 3.06 -9.34
N PRO A 59 -5.76 2.88 -8.26
CA PRO A 59 -7.21 2.75 -8.35
C PRO A 59 -7.85 3.91 -9.12
N SER A 60 -8.99 3.63 -9.77
CA SER A 60 -9.67 4.60 -10.66
C SER A 60 -10.03 5.92 -9.96
N GLU A 61 -10.46 5.84 -8.69
CA GLU A 61 -10.82 7.01 -7.89
C GLU A 61 -9.62 7.94 -7.66
N ILE A 62 -8.45 7.37 -7.34
CA ILE A 62 -7.21 8.14 -7.14
C ILE A 62 -6.72 8.72 -8.47
N LYS A 63 -6.88 8.01 -9.59
CA LYS A 63 -6.59 8.55 -10.93
C LYS A 63 -7.50 9.72 -11.28
N SER A 64 -8.77 9.63 -10.94
CA SER A 64 -9.73 10.73 -11.16
C SER A 64 -9.34 11.96 -10.34
N ALA A 65 -8.99 11.80 -9.06
CA ALA A 65 -8.54 12.88 -8.20
C ALA A 65 -7.23 13.52 -8.67
N LEU A 66 -6.34 12.74 -9.31
CA LEU A 66 -5.12 13.26 -9.92
C LEU A 66 -5.44 14.03 -11.21
N LYS A 67 -6.43 13.58 -12.00
CA LYS A 67 -6.89 14.29 -13.21
C LYS A 67 -7.55 15.62 -12.87
N SER A 68 -8.38 15.68 -11.81
CA SER A 68 -9.04 16.90 -11.34
C SER A 68 -8.11 17.88 -10.62
N GLY A 69 -6.93 17.42 -10.20
CA GLY A 69 -5.97 18.26 -9.45
C GLY A 69 -6.20 18.26 -7.93
N ASP A 70 -7.14 17.44 -7.41
CA ASP A 70 -7.40 17.31 -5.97
C ASP A 70 -6.19 16.76 -5.21
N ILE A 71 -5.36 15.98 -5.89
CA ILE A 71 -4.04 15.55 -5.41
C ILE A 71 -2.96 15.82 -6.45
N SER A 72 -1.75 16.09 -5.99
CA SER A 72 -0.60 16.26 -6.89
C SER A 72 0.02 14.92 -7.32
N ALA A 73 0.81 14.91 -8.39
CA ALA A 73 1.60 13.77 -8.82
C ALA A 73 2.56 13.27 -7.72
N GLY A 74 2.99 14.14 -6.79
CA GLY A 74 3.77 13.78 -5.62
C GLY A 74 2.99 12.89 -4.66
N HIS A 75 1.75 13.28 -4.30
CA HIS A 75 0.86 12.46 -3.47
C HIS A 75 0.58 11.10 -4.12
N ALA A 76 0.25 11.10 -5.42
CA ALA A 76 -0.02 9.87 -6.16
C ALA A 76 1.18 8.90 -6.15
N ARG A 77 2.41 9.42 -6.31
CA ARG A 77 3.64 8.61 -6.22
C ARG A 77 3.88 8.06 -4.81
N ALA A 78 3.64 8.87 -3.77
CA ALA A 78 3.74 8.43 -2.39
C ALA A 78 2.75 7.28 -2.12
N ILE A 79 1.48 7.42 -2.53
CA ILE A 79 0.44 6.39 -2.36
C ILE A 79 0.82 5.08 -3.05
N LEU A 80 1.49 5.12 -4.20
CA LEU A 80 2.02 3.94 -4.89
C LEU A 80 3.12 3.18 -4.13
N GLY A 81 3.65 3.75 -3.04
CA GLY A 81 4.54 3.05 -2.11
C GLY A 81 3.83 1.92 -1.34
N VAL A 82 2.50 1.95 -1.28
CA VAL A 82 1.67 0.90 -0.68
C VAL A 82 1.25 -0.09 -1.77
N ARG A 83 1.31 -1.40 -1.47
CA ARG A 83 1.07 -2.44 -2.49
C ARG A 83 -0.41 -2.84 -2.65
N LYS A 84 -1.21 -2.77 -1.59
CA LYS A 84 -2.60 -3.24 -1.58
C LYS A 84 -3.54 -2.09 -1.96
N SER A 85 -4.43 -2.30 -2.94
CA SER A 85 -5.39 -1.29 -3.40
C SER A 85 -6.27 -0.73 -2.26
N LEU A 86 -6.70 -1.58 -1.34
CA LEU A 86 -7.48 -1.15 -0.18
C LEU A 86 -6.70 -0.16 0.71
N GLN A 87 -5.42 -0.45 0.96
CA GLN A 87 -4.55 0.45 1.74
C GLN A 87 -4.28 1.77 0.98
N MET A 88 -4.13 1.72 -0.36
CA MET A 88 -4.01 2.94 -1.18
C MET A 88 -5.25 3.82 -1.02
N MET A 89 -6.46 3.23 -1.04
CA MET A 89 -7.72 3.96 -0.86
C MET A 89 -7.84 4.57 0.54
N THR A 90 -7.52 3.81 1.59
CA THR A 90 -7.53 4.32 2.97
C THR A 90 -6.55 5.49 3.13
N LEU A 91 -5.35 5.37 2.56
CA LEU A 91 -4.33 6.42 2.60
C LEU A 91 -4.79 7.66 1.83
N TYR A 92 -5.35 7.49 0.63
CA TYR A 92 -5.92 8.56 -0.18
C TYR A 92 -7.01 9.33 0.59
N GLN A 93 -7.97 8.63 1.18
CA GLN A 93 -9.02 9.26 1.98
C GLN A 93 -8.44 10.07 3.15
N LYS A 94 -7.37 9.56 3.80
CA LYS A 94 -6.69 10.29 4.87
C LYS A 94 -5.98 11.54 4.34
N VAL A 95 -5.32 11.45 3.18
CA VAL A 95 -4.68 12.60 2.52
C VAL A 95 -5.68 13.72 2.26
N ILE A 96 -6.85 13.38 1.68
CA ILE A 96 -7.90 14.36 1.37
C ILE A 96 -8.50 14.95 2.65
N ARG A 97 -8.92 14.09 3.61
CA ARG A 97 -9.61 14.56 4.83
C ARG A 97 -8.73 15.42 5.73
N SER A 98 -7.45 15.12 5.80
CA SER A 98 -6.51 15.82 6.69
C SER A 98 -5.67 16.87 5.98
N GLY A 99 -5.84 17.07 4.67
CA GLY A 99 -5.08 18.05 3.88
C GLY A 99 -3.57 17.83 3.94
N LEU A 100 -3.13 16.56 3.92
CA LEU A 100 -1.72 16.22 4.10
C LEU A 100 -0.90 16.68 2.89
N ASN A 101 0.29 17.21 3.16
CA ASN A 101 1.26 17.48 2.11
C ASN A 101 2.01 16.20 1.66
N VAL A 102 2.77 16.29 0.57
CA VAL A 102 3.50 15.15 -0.03
C VAL A 102 4.42 14.48 0.99
N ARG A 103 5.18 15.26 1.77
CA ARG A 103 6.13 14.75 2.76
C ARG A 103 5.45 13.98 3.89
N GLN A 104 4.34 14.51 4.41
CA GLN A 104 3.53 13.83 5.41
C GLN A 104 2.93 12.54 4.86
N THR A 105 2.54 12.53 3.59
CA THR A 105 2.04 11.33 2.92
C THR A 105 3.14 10.27 2.78
N GLU A 106 4.36 10.66 2.42
CA GLU A 106 5.53 9.76 2.36
C GLU A 106 5.88 9.17 3.72
N GLU A 107 5.83 9.96 4.79
CA GLU A 107 6.04 9.49 6.17
C GLU A 107 4.98 8.46 6.59
N LEU A 108 3.72 8.68 6.27
CA LEU A 108 2.66 7.70 6.53
C LEU A 108 2.88 6.39 5.78
N VAL A 109 3.28 6.46 4.52
CA VAL A 109 3.61 5.26 3.72
C VAL A 109 4.76 4.49 4.35
N LYS A 110 5.79 5.18 4.81
CA LYS A 110 6.94 4.58 5.49
C LYS A 110 6.50 3.86 6.76
N ASN A 111 5.69 4.48 7.60
CA ASN A 111 5.17 3.89 8.83
C ASN A 111 4.32 2.64 8.55
N ILE A 112 3.47 2.66 7.52
CA ILE A 112 2.69 1.49 7.07
C ILE A 112 3.62 0.37 6.61
N ALA A 113 4.68 0.68 5.88
CA ALA A 113 5.64 -0.30 5.39
C ALA A 113 6.47 -0.92 6.53
N GLU A 114 6.87 -0.13 7.53
CA GLU A 114 7.59 -0.58 8.71
C GLU A 114 6.73 -1.50 9.58
N SER A 115 5.51 -1.10 9.90
CA SER A 115 4.54 -1.93 10.63
C SER A 115 4.26 -3.25 9.91
N SER A 116 4.16 -3.22 8.57
CA SER A 116 3.98 -4.44 7.77
C SER A 116 5.20 -5.36 7.80
N LYS A 117 6.42 -4.81 7.89
CA LYS A 117 7.67 -5.59 8.02
C LYS A 117 7.80 -6.21 9.40
N GLU A 118 7.41 -5.50 10.46
CA GLU A 118 7.41 -6.05 11.82
C GLU A 118 6.43 -7.21 11.94
N LEU A 119 5.22 -7.07 11.41
CA LEU A 119 4.23 -8.15 11.36
C LEU A 119 4.73 -9.35 10.55
N GLN A 120 5.44 -9.13 9.43
CA GLN A 120 6.05 -10.22 8.64
C GLN A 120 7.26 -10.86 9.33
N LYS A 121 8.05 -10.12 10.11
CA LYS A 121 9.12 -10.69 10.93
C LYS A 121 8.57 -11.60 12.02
N ILE A 122 7.47 -11.22 12.65
CA ILE A 122 6.74 -12.04 13.64
C ILE A 122 6.18 -13.32 12.98
N GLN A 123 5.72 -13.24 11.72
CA GLN A 123 5.20 -14.38 10.96
C GLN A 123 6.29 -15.30 10.35
N LYS A 124 7.51 -14.78 10.11
CA LYS A 124 8.62 -15.56 9.56
C LYS A 124 9.51 -16.26 10.59
N SER A 125 9.30 -16.01 11.88
CA SER A 125 10.01 -16.74 12.94
C SER A 125 9.31 -18.07 13.19
N GLU A 126 9.76 -19.12 12.49
CA GLU A 126 9.44 -20.55 12.57
C GLU A 126 8.13 -20.98 11.85
N PRO A 127 8.11 -22.18 11.23
CA PRO A 127 6.88 -22.80 10.76
C PRO A 127 5.94 -22.93 11.96
N ARG A 128 4.80 -22.23 11.93
CA ARG A 128 3.79 -22.32 12.99
C ARG A 128 3.42 -23.79 13.16
N ASN A 129 3.76 -24.34 14.30
CA ASN A 129 3.38 -25.72 14.63
C ASN A 129 1.85 -25.80 14.54
N SER A 130 1.33 -26.77 13.79
CA SER A 130 -0.11 -26.94 13.58
C SER A 130 -0.88 -27.04 14.90
N GLU A 131 -0.27 -27.57 15.94
CA GLU A 131 -0.81 -27.66 17.31
C GLU A 131 -1.03 -26.25 17.91
N ILE A 132 -0.10 -25.31 17.72
CA ILE A 132 -0.22 -23.94 18.25
C ILE A 132 -1.38 -23.22 17.56
N VAL A 133 -1.54 -23.41 16.24
CA VAL A 133 -2.66 -22.81 15.48
C VAL A 133 -4.01 -23.37 15.96
N GLN A 134 -4.10 -24.66 16.27
CA GLN A 134 -5.31 -25.25 16.85
C GLN A 134 -5.62 -24.68 18.24
N ILE A 135 -4.61 -24.52 19.09
CA ILE A 135 -4.77 -23.92 20.42
C ILE A 135 -5.20 -22.46 20.30
N GLU A 136 -4.59 -21.66 19.40
CA GLU A 136 -4.99 -20.28 19.13
C GLU A 136 -6.47 -20.20 18.71
N ASN A 137 -6.92 -21.05 17.77
CA ASN A 137 -8.31 -21.09 17.32
C ASN A 137 -9.29 -21.45 18.44
N ASN A 138 -8.94 -22.41 19.29
CA ASN A 138 -9.75 -22.77 20.47
C ASN A 138 -9.86 -21.61 21.46
N LEU A 139 -8.76 -20.91 21.72
CA LEU A 139 -8.75 -19.74 22.59
C LEU A 139 -9.52 -18.56 21.98
N ILE A 140 -9.41 -18.32 20.67
CA ILE A 140 -10.21 -17.31 19.96
C ILE A 140 -11.70 -17.61 20.11
N SER A 141 -12.11 -18.87 19.94
CA SER A 141 -13.50 -19.27 20.12
C SER A 141 -13.99 -19.08 21.56
N LYS A 142 -13.12 -19.31 22.56
CA LYS A 142 -13.46 -19.18 23.99
C LYS A 142 -13.52 -17.72 24.44
N PHE A 143 -12.55 -16.90 24.05
CA PHE A 143 -12.47 -15.49 24.46
C PHE A 143 -13.22 -14.52 23.55
N GLY A 144 -13.64 -14.95 22.35
CA GLY A 144 -14.33 -14.10 21.37
C GLY A 144 -13.49 -12.97 20.82
N THR A 145 -12.17 -13.03 20.98
CA THR A 145 -11.22 -12.01 20.53
C THR A 145 -9.93 -12.65 20.01
N LYS A 146 -9.08 -11.85 19.38
CA LYS A 146 -7.82 -12.31 18.80
C LYS A 146 -6.83 -12.74 19.89
N VAL A 147 -6.34 -13.98 19.78
CA VAL A 147 -5.31 -14.57 20.64
C VAL A 147 -4.12 -14.97 19.79
N VAL A 148 -2.92 -14.64 20.26
CA VAL A 148 -1.65 -14.98 19.60
C VAL A 148 -0.72 -15.65 20.61
N ILE A 149 -0.20 -16.85 20.27
CA ILE A 149 0.77 -17.58 21.07
C ILE A 149 2.14 -17.49 20.40
N GLN A 150 3.09 -16.86 21.08
CA GLN A 150 4.48 -16.77 20.64
C GLN A 150 5.34 -17.72 21.47
N LYS A 151 5.79 -18.84 20.91
CA LYS A 151 6.71 -19.79 21.54
C LYS A 151 8.14 -19.41 21.18
N LYS A 152 9.02 -19.33 22.17
CA LYS A 152 10.48 -19.11 21.98
C LYS A 152 11.24 -20.41 22.18
N ARG A 153 12.48 -20.49 21.67
CA ARG A 153 13.38 -21.63 21.93
C ARG A 153 13.56 -21.81 23.43
N GLY A 154 13.51 -23.07 23.89
CA GLY A 154 13.66 -23.40 25.33
C GLY A 154 12.35 -23.43 26.11
N GLY A 155 11.17 -23.56 25.42
CA GLY A 155 9.88 -23.76 26.08
C GLY A 155 9.25 -22.49 26.67
N LYS A 156 9.91 -21.35 26.59
CA LYS A 156 9.38 -20.04 27.02
C LYS A 156 8.47 -19.46 25.93
N GLY A 157 7.49 -18.65 26.29
CA GLY A 157 6.60 -18.01 25.33
C GLY A 157 5.82 -16.87 25.94
N LYS A 158 4.94 -16.29 25.10
CA LYS A 158 4.00 -15.23 25.46
C LYS A 158 2.66 -15.55 24.84
N ILE A 159 1.59 -15.42 25.61
CA ILE A 159 0.21 -15.43 25.13
C ILE A 159 -0.26 -13.98 25.17
N GLN A 160 -0.80 -13.49 24.06
CA GLN A 160 -1.31 -12.14 23.92
C GLN A 160 -2.78 -12.24 23.52
N ILE A 161 -3.64 -11.63 24.32
CA ILE A 161 -5.08 -11.53 24.10
C ILE A 161 -5.38 -10.04 23.85
N GLU A 162 -6.00 -9.71 22.71
CA GLU A 162 -6.40 -8.35 22.39
C GLU A 162 -7.77 -8.05 23.01
N PHE A 163 -7.97 -6.86 23.54
CA PHE A 163 -9.28 -6.34 23.99
C PHE A 163 -9.49 -4.94 23.43
N TYR A 164 -10.74 -4.56 23.19
CA TYR A 164 -11.09 -3.32 22.50
C TYR A 164 -11.92 -2.37 23.37
N SER A 165 -12.33 -2.81 24.55
CA SER A 165 -13.03 -2.00 25.55
C SER A 165 -12.78 -2.55 26.95
N GLU A 166 -13.10 -1.73 27.98
CA GLU A 166 -13.00 -2.12 29.38
C GLU A 166 -13.96 -3.27 29.74
N ASN A 167 -15.15 -3.29 29.17
CA ASN A 167 -16.11 -4.39 29.29
C ASN A 167 -15.58 -5.68 28.66
N ASP A 168 -14.87 -5.60 27.54
CA ASP A 168 -14.26 -6.75 26.88
C ASP A 168 -13.11 -7.32 27.74
N LEU A 169 -12.31 -6.45 28.36
CA LEU A 169 -11.28 -6.85 29.31
C LEU A 169 -11.87 -7.57 30.52
N GLN A 170 -12.94 -7.03 31.12
CA GLN A 170 -13.60 -7.65 32.27
C GLN A 170 -14.13 -9.03 31.92
N ARG A 171 -14.81 -9.18 30.79
CA ARG A 171 -15.29 -10.47 30.27
C ARG A 171 -14.16 -11.49 30.09
N ILE A 172 -13.02 -11.06 29.57
CA ILE A 172 -11.84 -11.94 29.40
C ILE A 172 -11.28 -12.37 30.76
N LEU A 173 -11.20 -11.43 31.70
CA LEU A 173 -10.76 -11.74 33.08
C LEU A 173 -11.69 -12.71 33.79
N ASP A 174 -13.01 -12.54 33.66
CA ASP A 174 -14.01 -13.46 34.22
C ASP A 174 -13.82 -14.88 33.67
N ILE A 175 -13.65 -15.02 32.35
CA ILE A 175 -13.38 -16.34 31.72
C ILE A 175 -12.06 -16.96 32.21
N LEU A 176 -11.04 -16.15 32.54
CA LEU A 176 -9.75 -16.63 33.04
C LEU A 176 -9.81 -17.04 34.52
N THR A 177 -10.71 -16.45 35.30
CA THR A 177 -10.90 -16.76 36.74
C THR A 177 -11.84 -17.93 36.96
N ASP A 178 -12.73 -18.24 36.01
CA ASP A 178 -13.66 -19.40 36.05
C ASP A 178 -13.03 -20.72 35.57
N ILE A 179 -11.70 -20.78 35.41
CA ILE A 179 -10.92 -21.98 35.09
C ILE A 179 -10.27 -22.53 36.35
#